data_329e517cda5f0b696a1c3e77bb37c86b
#
_entry.id   329e517cda5f0b696a1c3e77bb37c86b
#
_cell.length_a   1.000
_cell.length_b   1.000
_cell.length_c   1.000
_cell.angle_alpha   90.00
_cell.angle_beta   90.00
_cell.angle_gamma   90.00
#
_symmetry.space_group_name_H-M   'P 1'
#
loop_
_entity.id
_entity.type
_entity.pdbx_description
1 polymer ?
#
loop_
_entity_poly.entity_id
_entity_poly.type
_entity_poly.pdbx_seq_one_letter_code
_entity_poly.pdbx_strand_id
1 'polypeptide(L)'
;MPIFAVHQVHGDGVDVVTEADLSPAGRPVSAIEADGLVTALTGVGLGIRTADCAPVLLWSPEGVLGAAHGGWGGLEVGIIGAVARSM
;
A
#
# COMPACT_ATOMS: atom_id res chain seq x y z
N MET A 1 9.68 -8.38 -11.58
CA MET A 1 8.41 -8.12 -10.86
C MET A 1 8.33 -6.65 -10.53
N PRO A 2 7.30 -5.93 -11.01
CA PRO A 2 7.16 -4.53 -10.65
C PRO A 2 6.78 -4.38 -9.17
N ILE A 3 7.34 -3.35 -8.54
CA ILE A 3 7.06 -3.02 -7.14
C ILE A 3 6.41 -1.65 -7.10
N PHE A 4 5.27 -1.55 -6.44
CA PHE A 4 4.55 -0.30 -6.26
C PHE A 4 4.71 0.20 -4.84
N ALA A 5 4.97 1.48 -4.71
CA ALA A 5 5.12 2.16 -3.43
C ALA A 5 4.42 3.51 -3.51
N VAL A 6 4.28 4.16 -2.37
CA VAL A 6 3.57 5.43 -2.26
C VAL A 6 4.43 6.45 -1.51
N HIS A 7 4.06 7.73 -1.65
CA HIS A 7 4.63 8.80 -0.84
C HIS A 7 3.94 8.80 0.51
N GLN A 8 4.61 8.25 1.52
CA GLN A 8 4.04 8.07 2.86
C GLN A 8 4.01 9.40 3.62
N VAL A 9 2.86 9.70 4.18
CA VAL A 9 2.61 10.99 4.85
C VAL A 9 2.03 10.83 6.26
N HIS A 10 2.08 9.62 6.80
CA HIS A 10 1.56 9.29 8.15
C HIS A 10 0.06 9.51 8.27
N GLY A 11 -0.66 9.24 7.20
CA GLY A 11 -2.11 9.38 7.12
C GLY A 11 -2.84 8.05 7.04
N ASP A 12 -4.04 8.07 6.50
CA ASP A 12 -4.91 6.89 6.35
C ASP A 12 -5.32 6.63 4.90
N GLY A 13 -4.70 7.30 3.94
CA GLY A 13 -4.96 7.08 2.52
C GLY A 13 -4.48 5.71 2.07
N VAL A 14 -5.24 5.07 1.19
CA VAL A 14 -4.93 3.76 0.62
C VAL A 14 -4.96 3.85 -0.89
N ASP A 15 -3.88 3.38 -1.52
CA ASP A 15 -3.77 3.31 -2.98
C ASP A 15 -4.13 1.90 -3.43
N VAL A 16 -5.10 1.79 -4.32
CA VAL A 16 -5.49 0.50 -4.90
C VAL A 16 -4.75 0.34 -6.23
N VAL A 17 -3.83 -0.62 -6.28
CA VAL A 17 -3.04 -0.90 -7.48
C VAL A 17 -3.83 -1.84 -8.39
N THR A 18 -4.05 -1.41 -9.63
CA THR A 18 -4.84 -2.13 -10.62
C THR A 18 -4.06 -2.35 -11.91
N GLU A 19 -4.66 -3.07 -12.85
CA GLU A 19 -4.06 -3.33 -14.16
C GLU A 19 -3.67 -2.05 -14.91
N ALA A 20 -4.37 -0.95 -14.67
CA ALA A 20 -4.04 0.34 -15.27
C ALA A 20 -2.64 0.82 -14.87
N ASP A 21 -2.13 0.41 -13.72
CA ASP A 21 -0.81 0.77 -13.24
C ASP A 21 0.31 -0.05 -13.90
N LEU A 22 -0.04 -1.07 -14.66
CA LEU A 22 0.91 -1.94 -15.36
C LEU A 22 1.26 -1.45 -16.77
N SER A 23 0.99 -0.18 -17.10
CA SER A 23 1.32 0.37 -18.42
C SER A 23 2.83 0.25 -18.68
N PRO A 24 3.26 0.21 -19.96
CA PRO A 24 4.69 0.12 -20.28
C PRO A 24 5.53 1.25 -19.69
N ALA A 25 4.95 2.43 -19.52
CA ALA A 25 5.64 3.55 -18.88
C ALA A 25 5.82 3.35 -17.39
N GLY A 26 5.04 2.45 -16.78
CA GLY A 26 5.03 2.24 -15.37
C GLY A 26 4.44 3.43 -14.62
N ARG A 27 4.72 3.47 -13.35
CA ARG A 27 4.29 4.57 -12.48
C ARG A 27 5.45 4.92 -11.55
N PRO A 28 5.81 6.20 -11.41
CA PRO A 28 6.90 6.59 -10.51
C PRO A 28 6.61 6.13 -9.07
N VAL A 29 7.66 5.70 -8.38
CA VAL A 29 7.58 5.47 -6.95
C VAL A 29 7.17 6.78 -6.28
N SER A 30 6.29 6.73 -5.31
CA SER A 30 5.82 7.91 -4.56
C SER A 30 5.03 8.92 -5.40
N ALA A 31 4.42 8.49 -6.51
CA ALA A 31 3.54 9.35 -7.29
C ALA A 31 2.23 9.66 -6.55
N ILE A 32 1.83 8.80 -5.61
CA ILE A 32 0.57 8.90 -4.89
C ILE A 32 0.86 9.04 -3.40
N GLU A 33 0.22 10.01 -2.76
CA GLU A 33 0.32 10.17 -1.31
C GLU A 33 -0.65 9.21 -0.62
N ALA A 34 -0.09 8.28 0.17
CA ALA A 34 -0.87 7.29 0.90
C ALA A 34 0.02 6.62 1.93
N ASP A 35 -0.54 5.85 2.82
CA ASP A 35 0.22 5.07 3.78
C ASP A 35 -0.17 3.59 3.73
N GLY A 36 -1.00 3.22 2.79
CA GLY A 36 -1.34 1.84 2.53
C GLY A 36 -1.50 1.57 1.04
N LEU A 37 -1.33 0.30 0.67
CA LEU A 37 -1.55 -0.18 -0.68
C LEU A 37 -2.35 -1.47 -0.62
N VAL A 38 -3.15 -1.69 -1.65
CA VAL A 38 -3.96 -2.90 -1.80
C VAL A 38 -3.87 -3.34 -3.26
N THR A 39 -3.77 -4.62 -3.51
CA THR A 39 -3.84 -5.15 -4.88
C THR A 39 -4.41 -6.56 -4.89
N ALA A 40 -5.15 -6.88 -5.95
CA ALA A 40 -5.57 -8.23 -6.31
C ALA A 40 -4.72 -8.79 -7.46
N LEU A 41 -3.75 -8.03 -7.96
CA LEU A 41 -2.90 -8.48 -9.07
C LEU A 41 -1.90 -9.53 -8.60
N THR A 42 -1.54 -10.43 -9.50
CA THR A 42 -0.42 -11.36 -9.31
C THR A 42 0.81 -10.82 -10.03
N GLY A 43 2.00 -11.24 -9.60
CA GLY A 43 3.24 -10.85 -10.24
C GLY A 43 3.68 -9.42 -9.94
N VAL A 44 3.11 -8.78 -8.92
CA VAL A 44 3.53 -7.45 -8.46
C VAL A 44 3.90 -7.49 -6.99
N GLY A 45 4.69 -6.53 -6.54
CA GLY A 45 5.03 -6.35 -5.13
C GLY A 45 4.54 -5.01 -4.62
N LEU A 46 4.22 -4.97 -3.33
CA LEU A 46 3.88 -3.74 -2.64
C LEU A 46 5.04 -3.40 -1.69
N GLY A 47 5.50 -2.16 -1.73
CA GLY A 47 6.63 -1.71 -0.92
C GLY A 47 6.22 -0.66 0.11
N ILE A 48 6.66 -0.87 1.34
CA ILE A 48 6.50 0.10 2.44
C ILE A 48 7.89 0.45 2.94
N ARG A 49 8.18 1.73 3.08
CA ARG A 49 9.43 2.22 3.63
C ARG A 49 9.28 2.43 5.12
N THR A 50 10.20 1.89 5.89
CA THR A 50 10.17 2.02 7.34
C THR A 50 11.53 2.43 7.88
N ALA A 51 11.53 3.19 8.96
CA ALA A 51 12.72 3.45 9.78
C ALA A 51 12.40 3.05 11.22
N ASP A 52 11.54 3.83 11.88
CA ASP A 52 11.12 3.52 13.26
C ASP A 52 9.65 3.09 13.33
N CYS A 53 9.04 2.81 12.18
CA CYS A 53 7.63 2.45 12.08
C CYS A 53 7.48 0.96 11.76
N ALA A 54 6.30 0.41 12.06
CA ALA A 54 6.01 -1.00 11.79
C ALA A 54 5.33 -1.15 10.43
N PRO A 55 5.87 -1.98 9.52
CA PRO A 55 5.11 -2.37 8.34
C PRO A 55 4.09 -3.44 8.76
N VAL A 56 2.86 -3.31 8.25
CA VAL A 56 1.81 -4.29 8.49
C VAL A 56 1.38 -4.87 7.16
N LEU A 57 1.43 -6.18 7.05
CA LEU A 57 1.02 -6.89 5.85
C LEU A 57 -0.29 -7.61 6.11
N LEU A 58 -1.23 -7.49 5.18
CA LEU A 58 -2.53 -8.12 5.26
C LEU A 58 -2.73 -9.01 4.04
N TRP A 59 -3.50 -10.07 4.21
CA TRP A 59 -3.71 -11.05 3.18
C TRP A 59 -5.12 -11.61 3.31
N SER A 60 -5.76 -11.87 2.17
CA SER A 60 -7.06 -12.51 2.15
C SER A 60 -7.03 -13.79 1.32
N PRO A 61 -7.88 -14.78 1.65
CA PRO A 61 -7.95 -16.03 0.87
C PRO A 61 -8.35 -15.83 -0.59
N GLU A 62 -8.97 -14.70 -0.92
CA GLU A 62 -9.36 -14.38 -2.29
C GLU A 62 -8.18 -13.87 -3.13
N GLY A 63 -6.98 -13.78 -2.54
CA GLY A 63 -5.80 -13.36 -3.27
C GLY A 63 -5.57 -11.86 -3.28
N VAL A 64 -6.16 -11.13 -2.37
CA VAL A 64 -5.92 -9.68 -2.21
C VAL A 64 -4.83 -9.47 -1.17
N LEU A 65 -3.84 -8.65 -1.50
CA LEU A 65 -2.77 -8.27 -0.59
C LEU A 65 -2.93 -6.82 -0.18
N GLY A 66 -2.61 -6.53 1.07
CA GLY A 66 -2.56 -5.18 1.59
C GLY A 66 -1.25 -4.93 2.33
N ALA A 67 -0.76 -3.71 2.27
CA ALA A 67 0.42 -3.28 3.02
C ALA A 67 0.14 -1.91 3.62
N ALA A 68 0.49 -1.73 4.89
CA ALA A 68 0.25 -0.49 5.61
C ALA A 68 1.53 -0.02 6.29
N HIS A 69 1.75 1.29 6.27
CA HIS A 69 2.80 1.94 7.02
C HIS A 69 2.25 2.31 8.41
N GLY A 70 2.59 1.51 9.42
CA GLY A 70 2.09 1.68 10.77
C GLY A 70 2.94 2.64 11.59
N GLY A 71 3.12 3.87 11.12
CA GLY A 71 3.73 4.93 11.89
C GLY A 71 2.79 5.44 12.97
N TRP A 72 3.31 6.22 13.92
CA TRP A 72 2.51 6.75 15.02
C TRP A 72 1.24 7.46 14.53
N GLY A 73 1.40 8.42 13.58
CA GLY A 73 0.27 9.14 13.04
C GLY A 73 -0.69 8.23 12.26
N GLY A 74 -0.15 7.27 11.48
CA GLY A 74 -0.97 6.33 10.72
C GLY A 74 -1.77 5.40 11.62
N LEU A 75 -1.19 4.91 12.70
CA LEU A 75 -1.92 4.09 13.66
C LEU A 75 -3.02 4.90 14.34
N GLU A 76 -2.73 6.16 14.66
CA GLU A 76 -3.69 7.05 15.30
C GLU A 76 -4.91 7.32 14.41
N VAL A 77 -4.71 7.48 13.10
CA VAL A 77 -5.82 7.74 12.17
C VAL A 77 -6.41 6.47 11.55
N GLY A 78 -5.89 5.29 11.91
CA GLY A 78 -6.53 4.03 11.55
C GLY A 78 -6.14 3.48 10.19
N ILE A 79 -4.87 3.60 9.78
CA ILE A 79 -4.40 3.10 8.47
C ILE A 79 -4.62 1.59 8.30
N ILE A 80 -4.43 0.80 9.34
CA ILE A 80 -4.61 -0.65 9.25
C ILE A 80 -6.06 -0.98 8.91
N GLY A 81 -7.02 -0.34 9.59
CA GLY A 81 -8.42 -0.51 9.28
C GLY A 81 -8.78 -0.03 7.88
N ALA A 82 -8.18 1.09 7.44
CA ALA A 82 -8.41 1.61 6.09
C ALA A 82 -7.94 0.62 5.01
N VAL A 83 -6.77 0.01 5.18
CA VAL A 83 -6.26 -1.01 4.26
C VAL A 83 -7.18 -2.23 4.27
N ALA A 84 -7.56 -2.70 5.44
CA ALA A 84 -8.44 -3.87 5.56
C ALA A 84 -9.79 -3.63 4.86
N ARG A 85 -10.36 -2.44 5.01
CA ARG A 85 -11.63 -2.09 4.36
C ARG A 85 -11.49 -1.97 2.84
N SER A 86 -10.30 -1.61 2.35
CA SER A 86 -10.05 -1.47 0.91
C SER A 86 -9.76 -2.80 0.23
N MET A 87 -9.47 -3.84 0.99
CA MET A 87 -9.24 -5.18 0.45
C MET A 87 -10.58 -5.88 0.08
#